data_edc858a8ea8abcd9775e3074d63a74ae
#
_entry.id   edc858a8ea8abcd9775e3074d63a74ae
#
_cell.length_a   1.000
_cell.length_b   1.000
_cell.length_c   1.000
_cell.angle_alpha   90.00
_cell.angle_beta   90.00
_cell.angle_gamma   90.00
#
_symmetry.space_group_name_H-M   'P 1'
#
loop_
_entity.id
_entity.type
_entity.pdbx_description
1 polymer ?
#
loop_
_entity_poly.entity_id
_entity_poly.type
_entity_poly.pdbx_seq_one_letter_code
_entity_poly.pdbx_strand_id
1 'polypeptide(L)'
;QVVDGLFAAGECSCVSVHGANRLGGNSLLDACLFGTGAGQTMAARIAENPVDSPMADDSADDMLTDAADQAADSRKAELDELLAGPIDDSDDGVPTANPYQLMAQLGSVMEQALAVRCTAQTIDTALTQINGDITPVADTLRAHDKTAAFNQEVTAIWEVRHLIELAEVMLHASESRQESRGSMQRLDFPERDDEHFLAHSMVADDGSVSFKPVHITDYPPKKREY
;
A
#
# COMPACT_ATOMS: atom_id res chain seq x y z
N GLN A 1 -13.41 1.86 -2.59
CA GLN A 1 -14.72 1.43 -2.11
C GLN A 1 -14.78 1.61 -0.60
N VAL A 2 -15.88 2.17 -0.08
CA VAL A 2 -16.10 2.25 1.37
C VAL A 2 -16.75 0.94 1.80
N VAL A 3 -16.13 0.26 2.76
CA VAL A 3 -16.68 -0.97 3.36
C VAL A 3 -17.45 -0.57 4.62
N ASP A 4 -18.74 -0.87 4.66
CA ASP A 4 -19.57 -0.52 5.80
C ASP A 4 -19.13 -1.25 7.06
N GLY A 5 -18.98 -0.49 8.16
CA GLY A 5 -18.49 -1.02 9.42
C GLY A 5 -16.96 -1.12 9.58
N LEU A 6 -16.18 -0.89 8.51
CA LEU A 6 -14.72 -0.85 8.58
C LEU A 6 -14.24 0.60 8.73
N PHE A 7 -13.40 0.83 9.74
CA PHE A 7 -12.82 2.14 10.05
C PHE A 7 -11.29 2.07 9.98
N ALA A 8 -10.68 3.16 9.53
CA ALA A 8 -9.23 3.33 9.52
C ALA A 8 -8.87 4.70 10.09
N ALA A 9 -7.80 4.78 10.87
CA ALA A 9 -7.28 6.02 11.43
C ALA A 9 -5.77 5.91 11.64
N GLY A 10 -5.07 7.05 11.60
CA GLY A 10 -3.62 7.09 11.72
C GLY A 10 -2.90 6.76 10.41
N GLU A 11 -1.70 6.23 10.49
CA GLU A 11 -0.80 6.09 9.33
C GLU A 11 -1.32 5.15 8.23
N CYS A 12 -2.21 4.21 8.57
CA CYS A 12 -2.88 3.34 7.59
C CYS A 12 -4.06 4.00 6.86
N SER A 13 -4.38 5.26 7.16
CA SER A 13 -5.52 5.97 6.59
C SER A 13 -5.09 7.20 5.78
N CYS A 14 -5.94 7.61 4.83
CA CYS A 14 -5.80 8.90 4.17
C CYS A 14 -6.97 9.82 4.58
N VAL A 15 -6.73 10.66 5.58
CA VAL A 15 -7.71 11.61 6.11
C VAL A 15 -7.69 12.97 5.39
N SER A 16 -6.84 13.12 4.36
CA SER A 16 -6.75 14.31 3.48
C SER A 16 -6.30 15.62 4.16
N VAL A 17 -5.71 15.55 5.36
CA VAL A 17 -5.30 16.76 6.10
C VAL A 17 -3.82 17.11 5.96
N HIS A 18 -3.00 16.17 5.47
CA HIS A 18 -1.55 16.35 5.41
C HIS A 18 -1.05 16.94 4.09
N GLY A 19 -1.92 17.07 3.08
CA GLY A 19 -1.52 17.48 1.74
C GLY A 19 -0.61 16.42 1.08
N ALA A 20 0.30 16.87 0.25
CA ALA A 20 1.22 15.98 -0.47
C ALA A 20 2.45 15.55 0.37
N ASN A 21 2.63 16.12 1.56
CA ASN A 21 3.72 15.76 2.47
C ASN A 21 3.34 16.05 3.92
N ARG A 22 3.31 15.01 4.74
CA ARG A 22 3.07 15.14 6.18
C ARG A 22 4.25 15.84 6.87
N LEU A 23 3.96 16.87 7.65
CA LEU A 23 4.96 17.54 8.47
C LEU A 23 5.36 16.68 9.68
N GLY A 24 6.62 16.80 10.10
CA GLY A 24 7.13 16.12 11.28
C GLY A 24 6.29 16.39 12.53
N GLY A 25 6.04 15.37 13.35
CA GLY A 25 5.22 15.44 14.56
C GLY A 25 3.71 15.25 14.34
N ASN A 26 3.19 15.48 13.15
CA ASN A 26 1.75 15.38 12.89
C ASN A 26 1.22 13.93 12.87
N SER A 27 2.09 12.91 12.78
CA SER A 27 1.68 11.51 12.79
C SER A 27 0.96 11.09 14.07
N LEU A 28 1.54 11.43 15.22
CA LEU A 28 0.94 11.11 16.52
C LEU A 28 -0.36 11.89 16.74
N LEU A 29 -0.40 13.15 16.29
CA LEU A 29 -1.59 13.98 16.39
C LEU A 29 -2.73 13.40 15.54
N ASP A 30 -2.42 12.98 14.32
CA ASP A 30 -3.35 12.28 13.40
C ASP A 30 -3.88 11.00 14.05
N ALA A 31 -3.00 10.10 14.47
CA ALA A 31 -3.38 8.82 15.08
C ALA A 31 -4.29 9.01 16.30
N CYS A 32 -3.96 9.96 17.19
CA CYS A 32 -4.75 10.22 18.40
C CYS A 32 -6.10 10.87 18.07
N LEU A 33 -6.12 11.91 17.24
CA LEU A 33 -7.32 12.68 16.95
C LEU A 33 -8.33 11.85 16.15
N PHE A 34 -7.89 11.30 15.03
CA PHE A 34 -8.78 10.53 14.15
C PHE A 34 -9.08 9.14 14.71
N GLY A 35 -8.15 8.54 15.47
CA GLY A 35 -8.44 7.32 16.25
C GLY A 35 -9.54 7.51 17.27
N THR A 36 -9.51 8.64 18.00
CA THR A 36 -10.59 9.00 18.93
C THR A 36 -11.92 9.19 18.18
N GLY A 37 -11.90 9.92 17.06
CA GLY A 37 -13.09 10.14 16.23
C GLY A 37 -13.67 8.85 15.67
N ALA A 38 -12.82 7.95 15.17
CA ALA A 38 -13.24 6.63 14.71
C ALA A 38 -13.89 5.81 15.84
N GLY A 39 -13.28 5.79 17.03
CA GLY A 39 -13.82 5.09 18.19
C GLY A 39 -15.18 5.66 18.63
N GLN A 40 -15.35 6.98 18.64
CA GLN A 40 -16.64 7.62 18.94
C GLN A 40 -17.71 7.27 17.91
N THR A 41 -17.36 7.25 16.62
CA THR A 41 -18.28 6.89 15.54
C THR A 41 -18.69 5.41 15.64
N MET A 42 -17.74 4.51 15.94
CA MET A 42 -18.03 3.09 16.18
C MET A 42 -19.00 2.93 17.37
N ALA A 43 -18.73 3.60 18.49
CA ALA A 43 -19.59 3.52 19.67
C ALA A 43 -21.01 4.03 19.41
N ALA A 44 -21.15 5.14 18.67
CA ALA A 44 -22.46 5.68 18.28
C ALA A 44 -23.20 4.69 17.37
N ARG A 45 -22.50 4.12 16.38
CA ARG A 45 -23.08 3.14 15.47
C ARG A 45 -23.59 1.87 16.18
N ILE A 46 -22.82 1.36 17.16
CA ILE A 46 -23.23 0.21 17.99
C ILE A 46 -24.45 0.56 18.84
N ALA A 47 -24.51 1.78 19.39
CA ALA A 47 -25.65 2.24 20.18
C ALA A 47 -26.93 2.39 19.34
N GLU A 48 -26.81 2.84 18.08
CA GLU A 48 -27.92 2.95 17.14
C GLU A 48 -28.39 1.60 16.61
N ASN A 49 -27.48 0.64 16.49
CA ASN A 49 -27.75 -0.71 16.02
C ASN A 49 -27.22 -1.71 17.09
N PRO A 50 -27.94 -1.86 18.22
CA PRO A 50 -27.52 -2.79 19.27
C PRO A 50 -27.39 -4.20 18.70
N VAL A 51 -26.28 -4.87 19.05
CA VAL A 51 -25.98 -6.25 18.64
C VAL A 51 -26.96 -7.30 19.18
N ASP A 52 -28.00 -6.88 19.93
CA ASP A 52 -29.13 -7.70 20.32
C ASP A 52 -30.14 -8.01 19.20
N SER A 53 -29.95 -7.39 18.01
CA SER A 53 -30.42 -8.05 16.82
C SER A 53 -29.50 -9.25 16.61
N PRO A 54 -29.94 -10.49 16.74
CA PRO A 54 -29.18 -11.59 16.18
C PRO A 54 -28.84 -11.10 14.76
N MET A 55 -27.61 -11.28 14.31
CA MET A 55 -27.34 -11.22 12.88
C MET A 55 -28.28 -12.24 12.29
N ALA A 56 -29.50 -11.77 12.01
CA ALA A 56 -30.70 -12.59 11.97
C ALA A 56 -30.91 -13.09 10.56
N ASP A 57 -29.85 -13.57 9.99
CA ASP A 57 -29.93 -14.45 8.84
C ASP A 57 -28.78 -15.45 8.96
N ASP A 58 -29.11 -16.68 9.37
CA ASP A 58 -28.18 -17.81 9.36
C ASP A 58 -27.44 -17.93 8.02
N SER A 59 -28.06 -17.45 6.92
CA SER A 59 -27.47 -17.43 5.59
C SER A 59 -26.33 -16.42 5.44
N ALA A 60 -26.34 -15.28 6.13
CA ALA A 60 -25.26 -14.30 6.09
C ALA A 60 -24.08 -14.77 6.93
N ASP A 61 -24.33 -15.46 8.03
CA ASP A 61 -23.29 -16.04 8.88
C ASP A 61 -22.60 -17.22 8.17
N ASP A 62 -23.36 -18.07 7.50
CA ASP A 62 -22.83 -19.14 6.65
C ASP A 62 -21.96 -18.57 5.51
N MET A 63 -22.39 -17.50 4.81
CA MET A 63 -21.61 -16.86 3.75
C MET A 63 -20.32 -16.23 4.27
N LEU A 64 -20.34 -15.61 5.46
CA LEU A 64 -19.13 -15.03 6.07
C LEU A 64 -18.17 -16.14 6.52
N THR A 65 -18.69 -17.23 7.06
CA THR A 65 -17.90 -18.40 7.45
C THR A 65 -17.26 -19.05 6.24
N ASP A 66 -18.01 -19.29 5.17
CA ASP A 66 -17.49 -19.84 3.92
C ASP A 66 -16.40 -18.94 3.29
N ALA A 67 -16.60 -17.61 3.30
CA ALA A 67 -15.60 -16.67 2.80
C ALA A 67 -14.33 -16.64 3.66
N ALA A 68 -14.47 -16.74 4.98
CA ALA A 68 -13.37 -16.83 5.92
C ALA A 68 -12.57 -18.13 5.74
N ASP A 69 -13.27 -19.27 5.61
CA ASP A 69 -12.64 -20.56 5.38
C ASP A 69 -11.90 -20.59 4.03
N GLN A 70 -12.50 -20.07 2.97
CA GLN A 70 -11.83 -19.93 1.65
C GLN A 70 -10.58 -19.05 1.74
N ALA A 71 -10.63 -17.93 2.46
CA ALA A 71 -9.47 -17.06 2.66
C ALA A 71 -8.38 -17.78 3.47
N ALA A 72 -8.75 -18.51 4.52
CA ALA A 72 -7.81 -19.29 5.33
C ALA A 72 -7.16 -20.41 4.53
N ASP A 73 -7.94 -21.15 3.73
CA ASP A 73 -7.42 -22.21 2.87
C ASP A 73 -6.47 -21.66 1.79
N SER A 74 -6.80 -20.52 1.19
CA SER A 74 -5.93 -19.84 0.23
C SER A 74 -4.60 -19.44 0.85
N ARG A 75 -4.63 -18.83 2.05
CA ARG A 75 -3.40 -18.43 2.77
C ARG A 75 -2.58 -19.64 3.23
N LYS A 76 -3.24 -20.71 3.61
CA LYS A 76 -2.56 -21.97 3.95
C LYS A 76 -1.88 -22.57 2.73
N ALA A 77 -2.54 -22.61 1.58
CA ALA A 77 -1.97 -23.13 0.35
C ALA A 77 -0.73 -22.30 -0.07
N GLU A 78 -0.80 -20.99 0.04
CA GLU A 78 0.34 -20.10 -0.21
C GLU A 78 1.51 -20.38 0.75
N LEU A 79 1.22 -20.54 2.06
CA LEU A 79 2.23 -20.89 3.05
C LEU A 79 2.88 -22.25 2.74
N ASP A 80 2.07 -23.25 2.43
CA ASP A 80 2.55 -24.60 2.08
C ASP A 80 3.45 -24.54 0.83
N GLU A 81 3.11 -23.71 -0.16
CA GLU A 81 3.94 -23.46 -1.34
C GLU A 81 5.27 -22.80 -1.00
N LEU A 82 5.27 -21.76 -0.16
CA LEU A 82 6.50 -21.09 0.30
C LEU A 82 7.42 -22.03 1.08
N LEU A 83 6.84 -22.97 1.83
CA LEU A 83 7.57 -23.97 2.61
C LEU A 83 8.00 -25.21 1.79
N ALA A 84 7.46 -25.43 0.60
CA ALA A 84 7.75 -26.61 -0.22
C ALA A 84 9.21 -26.72 -0.69
N GLY A 85 9.98 -25.64 -0.60
CA GLY A 85 11.39 -25.60 -1.00
C GLY A 85 11.62 -24.87 -2.32
N PRO A 86 12.89 -24.67 -2.72
CA PRO A 86 13.20 -24.03 -3.97
C PRO A 86 12.64 -24.85 -5.14
N ILE A 87 12.18 -24.16 -6.17
CA ILE A 87 11.67 -24.79 -7.40
C ILE A 87 12.80 -25.47 -8.17
N ASP A 88 14.03 -25.06 -7.94
CA ASP A 88 15.19 -25.55 -8.67
C ASP A 88 16.17 -26.23 -7.71
N ASP A 89 16.22 -27.58 -7.81
CA ASP A 89 17.26 -28.43 -7.24
C ASP A 89 18.56 -28.38 -8.09
N SER A 90 18.81 -27.29 -8.80
CA SER A 90 20.06 -27.16 -9.52
C SER A 90 21.22 -27.16 -8.50
N ASP A 91 21.98 -28.23 -8.51
CA ASP A 91 23.17 -28.51 -7.69
C ASP A 91 24.31 -27.51 -7.96
N ASP A 92 24.02 -26.41 -8.64
CA ASP A 92 24.97 -25.40 -9.08
C ASP A 92 25.29 -24.34 -8.00
N GLY A 93 24.74 -24.47 -6.79
CA GLY A 93 25.09 -23.62 -5.66
C GLY A 93 24.74 -22.13 -5.85
N VAL A 94 23.84 -21.83 -6.79
CA VAL A 94 23.30 -20.48 -6.96
C VAL A 94 22.40 -20.20 -5.77
N PRO A 95 22.66 -19.18 -4.95
CA PRO A 95 21.81 -18.86 -3.84
C PRO A 95 20.40 -18.58 -4.37
N THR A 96 19.40 -19.28 -3.85
CA THR A 96 18.00 -18.90 -4.02
C THR A 96 17.87 -17.44 -3.66
N ALA A 97 17.09 -16.67 -4.44
CA ALA A 97 16.94 -15.25 -4.21
C ALA A 97 16.53 -14.96 -2.75
N ASN A 98 17.19 -13.98 -2.15
CA ASN A 98 16.97 -13.60 -0.75
C ASN A 98 15.97 -12.45 -0.66
N PRO A 99 14.85 -12.57 0.06
CA PRO A 99 13.84 -11.52 0.15
C PRO A 99 14.39 -10.19 0.69
N TYR A 100 15.35 -10.22 1.63
CA TYR A 100 15.96 -9.01 2.18
C TYR A 100 16.84 -8.28 1.17
N GLN A 101 17.55 -9.03 0.31
CA GLN A 101 18.34 -8.43 -0.78
C GLN A 101 17.41 -7.82 -1.83
N LEU A 102 16.30 -8.48 -2.12
CA LEU A 102 15.31 -7.98 -3.07
C LEU A 102 14.62 -6.71 -2.56
N MET A 103 14.30 -6.63 -1.25
CA MET A 103 13.84 -5.41 -0.59
C MET A 103 14.84 -4.25 -0.73
N ALA A 104 16.13 -4.53 -0.51
CA ALA A 104 17.17 -3.52 -0.65
C ALA A 104 17.31 -3.04 -2.10
N GLN A 105 17.18 -3.94 -3.07
CA GLN A 105 17.20 -3.62 -4.49
C GLN A 105 15.99 -2.76 -4.85
N LEU A 106 14.77 -3.14 -4.44
CA LEU A 106 13.57 -2.35 -4.64
C LEU A 106 13.69 -0.96 -4.03
N GLY A 107 14.21 -0.86 -2.80
CA GLY A 107 14.46 0.41 -2.13
C GLY A 107 15.41 1.32 -2.94
N SER A 108 16.49 0.75 -3.50
CA SER A 108 17.41 1.49 -4.36
C SER A 108 16.77 1.99 -5.64
N VAL A 109 15.93 1.17 -6.28
CA VAL A 109 15.17 1.56 -7.48
C VAL A 109 14.21 2.69 -7.16
N MET A 110 13.46 2.59 -6.07
CA MET A 110 12.49 3.61 -5.64
C MET A 110 13.18 4.92 -5.22
N GLU A 111 14.35 4.85 -4.57
CA GLU A 111 15.14 6.04 -4.24
C GLU A 111 15.59 6.78 -5.51
N GLN A 112 16.04 6.09 -6.53
CA GLN A 112 16.43 6.69 -7.80
C GLN A 112 15.25 7.27 -8.58
N ALA A 113 14.08 6.65 -8.45
CA ALA A 113 12.86 7.06 -9.15
C ALA A 113 12.16 8.26 -8.53
N LEU A 114 11.93 8.23 -7.21
CA LEU A 114 11.02 9.12 -6.50
C LEU A 114 11.64 9.84 -5.30
N ALA A 115 12.95 9.83 -5.08
CA ALA A 115 13.54 10.49 -3.91
C ALA A 115 13.00 11.94 -3.75
N VAL A 116 13.78 12.97 -3.90
CA VAL A 116 13.26 14.37 -3.86
C VAL A 116 12.92 14.87 -5.27
N ARG A 117 13.65 14.44 -6.26
CA ARG A 117 13.55 14.91 -7.65
C ARG A 117 13.33 13.72 -8.57
N CYS A 118 12.34 13.84 -9.42
CA CYS A 118 11.99 12.80 -10.40
C CYS A 118 11.63 13.38 -11.76
N THR A 119 11.57 12.52 -12.74
CA THR A 119 11.12 12.83 -14.12
C THR A 119 10.28 11.65 -14.61
N ALA A 120 9.51 11.83 -15.67
CA ALA A 120 8.83 10.73 -16.36
C ALA A 120 9.80 9.59 -16.69
N GLN A 121 11.02 9.91 -17.14
CA GLN A 121 12.01 8.91 -17.49
C GLN A 121 12.51 8.10 -16.28
N THR A 122 12.75 8.73 -15.12
CA THR A 122 13.19 7.99 -13.93
C THR A 122 12.10 7.06 -13.41
N ILE A 123 10.84 7.47 -13.52
CA ILE A 123 9.68 6.66 -13.14
C ILE A 123 9.50 5.48 -14.09
N ASP A 124 9.52 5.69 -15.40
CA ASP A 124 9.41 4.65 -16.43
C ASP A 124 10.55 3.62 -16.32
N THR A 125 11.77 4.09 -16.07
CA THR A 125 12.92 3.20 -15.83
C THR A 125 12.69 2.30 -14.61
N ALA A 126 12.16 2.86 -13.52
CA ALA A 126 11.86 2.08 -12.31
C ALA A 126 10.76 1.05 -12.53
N LEU A 127 9.67 1.43 -13.20
CA LEU A 127 8.61 0.48 -13.59
C LEU A 127 9.16 -0.66 -14.45
N THR A 128 10.03 -0.34 -15.42
CA THR A 128 10.68 -1.35 -16.26
C THR A 128 11.55 -2.30 -15.43
N GLN A 129 12.35 -1.78 -14.49
CA GLN A 129 13.20 -2.60 -13.62
C GLN A 129 12.38 -3.46 -12.64
N ILE A 130 11.33 -2.89 -12.04
CA ILE A 130 10.47 -3.64 -11.13
C ILE A 130 9.82 -4.81 -11.87
N ASN A 131 9.17 -4.54 -13.00
CA ASN A 131 8.46 -5.57 -13.76
C ASN A 131 9.38 -6.59 -14.44
N GLY A 132 10.56 -6.17 -14.89
CA GLY A 132 11.50 -7.03 -15.61
C GLY A 132 12.47 -7.81 -14.74
N ASP A 133 12.92 -7.20 -13.63
CA ASP A 133 14.03 -7.75 -12.85
C ASP A 133 13.62 -8.19 -11.43
N ILE A 134 12.67 -7.46 -10.79
CA ILE A 134 12.34 -7.66 -9.38
C ILE A 134 11.14 -8.60 -9.22
N THR A 135 10.03 -8.31 -9.88
CA THR A 135 8.80 -9.09 -9.77
C THR A 135 8.99 -10.56 -10.15
N PRO A 136 9.65 -10.90 -11.27
CA PRO A 136 9.89 -12.31 -11.63
C PRO A 136 10.69 -13.07 -10.57
N VAL A 137 11.64 -12.40 -9.91
CA VAL A 137 12.42 -13.00 -8.82
C VAL A 137 11.55 -13.18 -7.57
N ALA A 138 10.73 -12.18 -7.21
CA ALA A 138 9.82 -12.26 -6.07
C ALA A 138 8.81 -13.41 -6.18
N ASP A 139 8.35 -13.72 -7.39
CA ASP A 139 7.42 -14.82 -7.65
C ASP A 139 8.05 -16.20 -7.41
N THR A 140 9.35 -16.32 -7.63
CA THR A 140 10.07 -17.58 -7.41
C THR A 140 10.56 -17.78 -5.99
N LEU A 141 10.42 -16.78 -5.10
CA LEU A 141 10.89 -16.88 -3.71
C LEU A 141 10.23 -18.05 -2.97
N ARG A 142 11.06 -18.82 -2.29
CA ARG A 142 10.66 -19.88 -1.35
C ARG A 142 11.48 -19.75 -0.07
N ALA A 143 10.88 -20.09 1.06
CA ALA A 143 11.57 -20.05 2.34
C ALA A 143 12.58 -21.18 2.46
N HIS A 144 13.77 -20.88 2.95
CA HIS A 144 14.79 -21.89 3.31
C HIS A 144 14.45 -22.54 4.66
N ASP A 145 13.99 -21.73 5.62
CA ASP A 145 13.46 -22.22 6.87
C ASP A 145 12.08 -22.86 6.63
N LYS A 146 11.95 -24.16 6.93
CA LYS A 146 10.72 -24.95 6.74
C LYS A 146 9.84 -24.97 7.96
N THR A 147 10.16 -24.25 9.03
CA THR A 147 9.30 -24.15 10.20
C THR A 147 8.07 -23.29 9.91
N ALA A 148 6.90 -23.76 10.32
CA ALA A 148 5.66 -23.00 10.13
C ALA A 148 5.43 -21.91 11.21
N ALA A 149 6.13 -22.01 12.35
CA ALA A 149 5.96 -21.08 13.46
C ALA A 149 7.17 -20.12 13.57
N PHE A 150 6.87 -18.83 13.75
CA PHE A 150 7.87 -17.77 13.88
C PHE A 150 8.85 -17.65 12.69
N ASN A 151 8.43 -18.06 11.50
CA ASN A 151 9.24 -18.01 10.29
C ASN A 151 9.29 -16.59 9.73
N GLN A 152 10.38 -15.88 10.03
CA GLN A 152 10.57 -14.50 9.57
C GLN A 152 10.87 -14.42 8.07
N GLU A 153 11.37 -15.49 7.45
CA GLU A 153 11.65 -15.51 6.02
C GLU A 153 10.33 -15.52 5.21
N VAL A 154 9.33 -16.28 5.64
CA VAL A 154 7.99 -16.25 5.05
C VAL A 154 7.39 -14.85 5.16
N THR A 155 7.51 -14.22 6.33
CA THR A 155 7.06 -12.83 6.53
C THR A 155 7.78 -11.88 5.57
N ALA A 156 9.09 -12.00 5.42
CA ALA A 156 9.87 -11.16 4.52
C ALA A 156 9.50 -11.37 3.04
N ILE A 157 9.15 -12.61 2.63
CA ILE A 157 8.66 -12.89 1.28
C ILE A 157 7.31 -12.18 1.03
N TRP A 158 6.39 -12.25 1.96
CA TRP A 158 5.12 -11.52 1.86
C TRP A 158 5.34 -10.01 1.84
N GLU A 159 6.20 -9.48 2.70
CA GLU A 159 6.52 -8.06 2.75
C GLU A 159 7.09 -7.56 1.42
N VAL A 160 8.04 -8.26 0.82
CA VAL A 160 8.63 -7.81 -0.46
C VAL A 160 7.61 -7.82 -1.59
N ARG A 161 6.71 -8.81 -1.65
CA ARG A 161 5.63 -8.86 -2.64
C ARG A 161 4.69 -7.67 -2.50
N HIS A 162 4.22 -7.37 -1.29
CA HIS A 162 3.38 -6.20 -1.03
C HIS A 162 4.11 -4.87 -1.25
N LEU A 163 5.42 -4.80 -0.98
CA LEU A 163 6.22 -3.61 -1.27
C LEU A 163 6.36 -3.37 -2.77
N ILE A 164 6.44 -4.42 -3.59
CA ILE A 164 6.43 -4.31 -5.06
C ILE A 164 5.11 -3.70 -5.54
N GLU A 165 3.98 -4.25 -5.12
CA GLU A 165 2.64 -3.72 -5.47
C GLU A 165 2.51 -2.25 -5.06
N LEU A 166 2.94 -1.90 -3.85
CA LEU A 166 2.90 -0.53 -3.35
C LEU A 166 3.82 0.40 -4.15
N ALA A 167 5.00 -0.07 -4.54
CA ALA A 167 5.95 0.68 -5.36
C ALA A 167 5.35 1.02 -6.73
N GLU A 168 4.69 0.06 -7.39
CA GLU A 168 4.01 0.27 -8.66
C GLU A 168 2.89 1.30 -8.54
N VAL A 169 2.05 1.19 -7.50
CA VAL A 169 0.99 2.17 -7.21
C VAL A 169 1.56 3.58 -7.04
N MET A 170 2.67 3.71 -6.29
CA MET A 170 3.34 5.00 -6.09
C MET A 170 3.92 5.57 -7.39
N LEU A 171 4.51 4.72 -8.23
CA LEU A 171 5.08 5.14 -9.52
C LEU A 171 3.98 5.58 -10.49
N HIS A 172 2.92 4.81 -10.66
CA HIS A 172 1.78 5.18 -11.52
C HIS A 172 1.10 6.47 -11.06
N ALA A 173 0.88 6.62 -9.74
CA ALA A 173 0.33 7.85 -9.17
C ALA A 173 1.23 9.05 -9.45
N SER A 174 2.56 8.89 -9.36
CA SER A 174 3.54 9.96 -9.57
C SER A 174 3.72 10.31 -11.04
N GLU A 175 3.69 9.31 -11.93
CA GLU A 175 3.76 9.50 -13.37
C GLU A 175 2.60 10.33 -13.89
N SER A 176 1.39 10.02 -13.44
CA SER A 176 0.16 10.71 -13.86
C SER A 176 0.09 12.17 -13.43
N ARG A 177 0.85 12.59 -12.39
CA ARG A 177 0.89 13.97 -11.91
C ARG A 177 1.93 14.79 -12.66
N GLN A 178 1.47 15.65 -13.54
CA GLN A 178 2.32 16.56 -14.31
C GLN A 178 2.52 17.90 -13.58
N GLU A 179 2.90 17.83 -12.31
CA GLU A 179 3.14 18.98 -11.44
C GLU A 179 4.21 18.68 -10.38
N SER A 180 4.68 19.70 -9.68
CA SER A 180 5.48 19.58 -8.47
C SER A 180 4.67 19.98 -7.25
N ARG A 181 4.53 19.07 -6.26
CA ARG A 181 3.72 19.32 -5.05
C ARG A 181 4.30 18.61 -3.83
N GLY A 182 4.39 19.34 -2.72
CA GLY A 182 4.89 18.80 -1.46
C GLY A 182 6.33 18.33 -1.54
N SER A 183 6.60 17.06 -1.25
CA SER A 183 7.93 16.46 -1.35
C SER A 183 8.29 15.99 -2.76
N MET A 184 7.31 15.83 -3.64
CA MET A 184 7.54 15.40 -5.00
C MET A 184 7.91 16.61 -5.89
N GLN A 185 9.13 16.60 -6.42
CA GLN A 185 9.61 17.61 -7.35
C GLN A 185 9.85 17.00 -8.73
N ARG A 186 8.95 17.27 -9.66
CA ARG A 186 9.03 16.88 -11.06
C ARG A 186 9.92 17.88 -11.79
N LEU A 187 11.11 17.46 -12.21
CA LEU A 187 12.02 18.35 -12.97
C LEU A 187 11.47 18.69 -14.35
N ASP A 188 10.65 17.82 -14.91
CA ASP A 188 9.94 18.00 -16.17
C ASP A 188 8.65 18.84 -16.03
N PHE A 189 8.09 18.95 -14.82
CA PHE A 189 6.91 19.76 -14.47
C PHE A 189 7.15 20.49 -13.15
N PRO A 190 7.99 21.55 -13.13
CA PRO A 190 8.46 22.15 -11.88
C PRO A 190 7.41 22.98 -11.14
N GLU A 191 6.34 23.39 -11.82
CA GLU A 191 5.30 24.21 -11.21
C GLU A 191 4.19 23.38 -10.57
N ARG A 192 3.57 23.95 -9.53
CA ARG A 192 2.35 23.43 -8.92
C ARG A 192 1.15 23.82 -9.78
N ASP A 193 0.24 22.88 -9.99
CA ASP A 193 -0.97 23.08 -10.79
C ASP A 193 -2.22 22.71 -9.97
N ASP A 194 -2.87 23.74 -9.39
CA ASP A 194 -4.09 23.57 -8.61
C ASP A 194 -5.35 23.45 -9.49
N GLU A 195 -5.27 23.80 -10.75
CA GLU A 195 -6.40 23.71 -11.66
C GLU A 195 -6.69 22.25 -12.04
N HIS A 196 -5.63 21.47 -12.30
CA HIS A 196 -5.77 20.09 -12.76
C HIS A 196 -5.49 19.06 -11.65
N PHE A 197 -4.63 19.39 -10.69
CA PHE A 197 -4.10 18.40 -9.73
C PHE A 197 -4.41 18.70 -8.25
N LEU A 198 -5.33 19.63 -7.93
CA LEU A 198 -5.83 19.75 -6.55
C LEU A 198 -6.78 18.60 -6.24
N ALA A 199 -6.24 17.39 -6.29
CA ALA A 199 -6.98 16.14 -6.18
C ALA A 199 -6.10 15.02 -5.63
N HIS A 200 -6.72 13.98 -5.09
CA HIS A 200 -6.04 12.72 -4.77
C HIS A 200 -5.85 11.88 -6.05
N SER A 201 -4.67 11.30 -6.23
CA SER A 201 -4.46 10.25 -7.21
C SER A 201 -5.03 8.94 -6.67
N MET A 202 -5.91 8.32 -7.42
CA MET A 202 -6.54 7.04 -7.12
C MET A 202 -6.05 6.03 -8.15
N VAL A 203 -5.36 5.00 -7.72
CA VAL A 203 -4.84 3.94 -8.59
C VAL A 203 -5.73 2.72 -8.45
N ALA A 204 -6.16 2.14 -9.55
CA ALA A 204 -6.91 0.89 -9.58
C ALA A 204 -5.98 -0.30 -9.79
N ASP A 205 -6.51 -1.52 -9.61
CA ASP A 205 -5.74 -2.78 -9.70
C ASP A 205 -5.09 -3.00 -11.08
N ASP A 206 -5.65 -2.40 -12.13
CA ASP A 206 -5.10 -2.43 -13.48
C ASP A 206 -4.03 -1.35 -13.75
N GLY A 207 -3.61 -0.62 -12.72
CA GLY A 207 -2.66 0.49 -12.81
C GLY A 207 -3.26 1.80 -13.34
N SER A 208 -4.53 1.82 -13.72
CA SER A 208 -5.18 3.04 -14.20
C SER A 208 -5.31 4.08 -13.08
N VAL A 209 -5.06 5.35 -13.41
CA VAL A 209 -5.10 6.45 -12.45
C VAL A 209 -6.26 7.38 -12.74
N SER A 210 -7.01 7.70 -11.70
CA SER A 210 -8.07 8.71 -11.70
C SER A 210 -7.82 9.75 -10.61
N PHE A 211 -8.49 10.91 -10.72
CA PHE A 211 -8.33 12.00 -9.76
C PHE A 211 -9.64 12.25 -9.02
N LYS A 212 -9.57 12.19 -7.68
CA LYS A 212 -10.67 12.51 -6.79
C LYS A 212 -10.45 13.90 -6.18
N PRO A 213 -11.35 14.88 -6.39
CA PRO A 213 -11.20 16.22 -5.85
C PRO A 213 -10.98 16.23 -4.34
N VAL A 214 -10.12 17.12 -3.86
CA VAL A 214 -9.91 17.36 -2.43
C VAL A 214 -11.12 18.13 -1.87
N HIS A 215 -11.63 17.70 -0.72
CA HIS A 215 -12.61 18.47 0.02
C HIS A 215 -11.92 19.58 0.82
N ILE A 216 -12.17 20.84 0.43
CA ILE A 216 -11.62 22.01 1.14
C ILE A 216 -12.66 22.47 2.14
N THR A 217 -12.25 22.57 3.40
CA THR A 217 -13.08 23.06 4.51
C THR A 217 -12.83 24.56 4.77
N ASP A 218 -12.21 24.90 5.88
CA ASP A 218 -12.08 26.29 6.34
C ASP A 218 -10.92 27.05 5.67
N TYR A 219 -9.88 26.32 5.23
CA TYR A 219 -8.65 26.92 4.73
C TYR A 219 -8.30 26.41 3.33
N PRO A 220 -8.27 27.30 2.32
CA PRO A 220 -7.80 26.92 1.01
C PRO A 220 -6.29 26.61 1.05
N PRO A 221 -5.83 25.63 0.24
CA PRO A 221 -4.42 25.31 0.15
C PRO A 221 -3.63 26.52 -0.37
N LYS A 222 -2.48 26.78 0.28
CA LYS A 222 -1.57 27.86 -0.11
C LYS A 222 -0.23 27.27 -0.54
N LYS A 223 0.43 27.95 -1.50
CA LYS A 223 1.83 27.66 -1.82
C LYS A 223 2.66 28.02 -0.58
N ARG A 224 3.55 27.10 -0.19
CA ARG A 224 4.47 27.37 0.91
C ARG A 224 5.54 28.35 0.43
N GLU A 225 5.72 29.44 1.15
CA GLU A 225 6.81 30.40 0.95
C GLU A 225 7.83 30.16 2.08
N TYR A 226 9.12 30.21 1.76
CA TYR A 226 10.23 30.05 2.67
C TYR A 226 10.93 31.38 2.86
#